data_912f606622a3bcdb81aab3c94a0c3685
#
_entry.id   912f606622a3bcdb81aab3c94a0c3685
#
_cell.length_a   1.000
_cell.length_b   1.000
_cell.length_c   1.000
_cell.angle_alpha   90.00
_cell.angle_beta   90.00
_cell.angle_gamma   90.00
#
_symmetry.space_group_name_H-M   'P 1'
#
loop_
_entity.id
_entity.type
_entity.pdbx_description
1 polymer ?
#
loop_
_entity_poly.entity_id
_entity_poly.type
_entity_poly.pdbx_seq_one_letter_code
_entity_poly.pdbx_strand_id
1 'polypeptide(L)'
;MATEIKPPIKYDMVWTMYGKRADFFGIAERFHIDPVTARVIRNRDVITDEEIDTYLNGGLDRLHDPVMMKNMEKGCSLMLEEIRNRNRIRIISDYDVDGVSSNYILYKGLQRVWEHENGSPAGASIDYDIPHRIYDGYGINIRMVDAAAADQVSMIITCDNGIAAFDAVRKAKEYGMRVIVTDHHDIPYDTDENDIRVYKVPEADAVIDHKQPGCEYPCKELCGAGVAYKFIQLLYRMCGIPEAECEAFIEILGIATVCDV
;
A
#
# COMPACT_ATOMS: atom_id res chain seq x y z
N MET A 1 35.48 -34.97 26.40
CA MET A 1 34.18 -35.20 25.76
C MET A 1 34.26 -34.60 24.37
N ALA A 2 34.31 -35.43 23.33
CA ALA A 2 34.34 -34.96 21.96
C ALA A 2 32.94 -34.52 21.56
N THR A 3 32.74 -33.27 21.18
CA THR A 3 31.52 -32.74 20.63
C THR A 3 31.30 -33.35 19.23
N GLU A 4 30.34 -34.22 19.10
CA GLU A 4 29.88 -34.75 17.81
C GLU A 4 29.40 -33.60 16.94
N ILE A 5 30.17 -33.22 15.93
CA ILE A 5 29.75 -32.26 14.90
C ILE A 5 28.79 -33.02 14.00
N LYS A 6 27.48 -32.71 14.11
CA LYS A 6 26.49 -33.24 13.17
C LYS A 6 26.88 -32.77 11.76
N PRO A 7 26.88 -33.69 10.77
CA PRO A 7 27.15 -33.32 9.40
C PRO A 7 26.07 -32.29 8.93
N PRO A 8 26.44 -31.36 8.05
CA PRO A 8 25.49 -30.39 7.51
C PRO A 8 24.34 -31.12 6.83
N ILE A 9 23.12 -30.67 7.10
CA ILE A 9 21.91 -31.19 6.47
C ILE A 9 22.08 -31.04 4.95
N LYS A 10 22.23 -32.17 4.24
CA LYS A 10 22.24 -32.18 2.77
C LYS A 10 20.81 -31.98 2.31
N TYR A 11 20.48 -30.74 1.92
CA TYR A 11 19.27 -30.53 1.13
C TYR A 11 19.57 -30.99 -0.29
N ASP A 12 18.82 -31.97 -0.80
CA ASP A 12 18.77 -32.27 -2.22
C ASP A 12 18.03 -31.13 -2.92
N MET A 13 18.75 -30.06 -3.23
CA MET A 13 18.21 -28.95 -4.01
C MET A 13 18.07 -29.39 -5.46
N VAL A 14 16.84 -29.48 -5.93
CA VAL A 14 16.53 -29.73 -7.35
C VAL A 14 16.35 -28.38 -8.03
N TRP A 15 17.29 -28.05 -8.90
CA TRP A 15 17.16 -26.87 -9.75
C TRP A 15 16.18 -27.16 -10.90
N THR A 16 15.09 -26.42 -10.97
CA THR A 16 14.14 -26.50 -12.07
C THR A 16 14.12 -25.20 -12.85
N MET A 17 14.11 -25.30 -14.18
CA MET A 17 13.85 -24.13 -15.03
C MET A 17 12.36 -23.81 -15.02
N TYR A 18 12.03 -22.53 -14.85
CA TYR A 18 10.68 -22.04 -15.03
C TYR A 18 10.23 -22.25 -16.48
N GLY A 19 9.36 -23.21 -16.70
CA GLY A 19 9.09 -23.82 -18.00
C GLY A 19 7.91 -23.22 -18.78
N LYS A 20 7.59 -21.91 -18.60
CA LYS A 20 6.54 -21.29 -19.42
C LYS A 20 6.94 -21.34 -20.90
N ARG A 21 6.07 -21.87 -21.74
CA ARG A 21 6.30 -21.97 -23.18
C ARG A 21 5.73 -20.74 -23.90
N ALA A 22 6.51 -20.15 -24.77
CA ALA A 22 6.10 -19.09 -25.69
C ALA A 22 7.06 -19.01 -26.89
N ASP A 23 6.65 -18.31 -27.93
CA ASP A 23 7.54 -17.94 -29.04
C ASP A 23 8.41 -16.74 -28.64
N PHE A 24 9.47 -17.01 -27.89
CA PHE A 24 10.37 -15.96 -27.38
C PHE A 24 11.10 -15.21 -28.52
N PHE A 25 11.40 -15.88 -29.64
CA PHE A 25 12.04 -15.25 -30.77
C PHE A 25 11.07 -14.33 -31.52
N GLY A 26 9.82 -14.73 -31.72
CA GLY A 26 8.81 -13.90 -32.35
C GLY A 26 8.44 -12.68 -31.47
N ILE A 27 8.39 -12.84 -30.14
CA ILE A 27 8.21 -11.72 -29.21
C ILE A 27 9.41 -10.77 -29.29
N ALA A 28 10.64 -11.30 -29.26
CA ALA A 28 11.86 -10.51 -29.34
C ALA A 28 11.92 -9.68 -30.62
N GLU A 29 11.55 -10.26 -31.77
CA GLU A 29 11.51 -9.56 -33.05
C GLU A 29 10.44 -8.44 -33.05
N ARG A 30 9.21 -8.72 -32.60
CA ARG A 30 8.13 -7.72 -32.57
C ARG A 30 8.41 -6.52 -31.68
N PHE A 31 9.04 -6.75 -30.53
CA PHE A 31 9.28 -5.69 -29.54
C PHE A 31 10.72 -5.16 -29.53
N HIS A 32 11.57 -5.60 -30.48
CA HIS A 32 12.97 -5.19 -30.60
C HIS A 32 13.78 -5.39 -29.30
N ILE A 33 13.55 -6.52 -28.63
CA ILE A 33 14.25 -6.96 -27.43
C ILE A 33 14.99 -8.28 -27.69
N ASP A 34 15.86 -8.69 -26.80
CA ASP A 34 16.49 -10.01 -26.92
C ASP A 34 15.56 -11.14 -26.42
N PRO A 35 15.76 -12.40 -26.88
CA PRO A 35 14.89 -13.53 -26.51
C PRO A 35 14.95 -13.88 -25.02
N VAL A 36 16.04 -13.50 -24.29
CA VAL A 36 16.13 -13.73 -22.85
C VAL A 36 15.21 -12.76 -22.11
N THR A 37 15.20 -11.48 -22.51
CA THR A 37 14.26 -10.48 -22.00
C THR A 37 12.81 -10.89 -22.27
N ALA A 38 12.50 -11.37 -23.47
CA ALA A 38 11.18 -11.90 -23.81
C ALA A 38 10.78 -13.07 -22.86
N ARG A 39 11.71 -13.97 -22.54
CA ARG A 39 11.48 -15.05 -21.59
C ARG A 39 11.21 -14.53 -20.17
N VAL A 40 11.98 -13.54 -19.71
CA VAL A 40 11.82 -12.95 -18.37
C VAL A 40 10.44 -12.30 -18.24
N ILE A 41 10.00 -11.55 -19.26
CA ILE A 41 8.67 -10.92 -19.30
C ILE A 41 7.57 -11.99 -19.24
N ARG A 42 7.68 -13.03 -20.09
CA ARG A 42 6.70 -14.14 -20.09
C ARG A 42 6.65 -14.93 -18.78
N ASN A 43 7.76 -15.04 -18.07
CA ASN A 43 7.81 -15.69 -16.76
C ASN A 43 7.05 -14.90 -15.68
N ARG A 44 6.78 -13.62 -15.92
CA ARG A 44 5.97 -12.74 -15.06
C ARG A 44 4.48 -12.71 -15.43
N ASP A 45 4.01 -13.67 -16.22
CA ASP A 45 2.62 -13.78 -16.70
C ASP A 45 2.14 -12.63 -17.60
N VAL A 46 3.06 -11.83 -18.12
CA VAL A 46 2.78 -10.83 -19.14
C VAL A 46 2.66 -11.56 -20.48
N ILE A 47 1.43 -11.68 -21.03
CA ILE A 47 1.11 -12.67 -22.09
C ILE A 47 0.84 -12.04 -23.43
N THR A 48 -0.07 -11.05 -23.47
CA THR A 48 -0.53 -10.42 -24.69
C THR A 48 0.46 -9.38 -25.20
N ASP A 49 0.39 -9.05 -26.47
CA ASP A 49 1.25 -8.00 -27.06
C ASP A 49 0.96 -6.63 -26.42
N GLU A 50 -0.30 -6.36 -26.02
CA GLU A 50 -0.67 -5.14 -25.29
C GLU A 50 -0.07 -5.09 -23.88
N GLU A 51 -0.09 -6.19 -23.14
CA GLU A 51 0.55 -6.30 -21.84
C GLU A 51 2.07 -6.15 -21.94
N ILE A 52 2.69 -6.75 -22.97
CA ILE A 52 4.13 -6.64 -23.21
C ILE A 52 4.50 -5.19 -23.57
N ASP A 53 3.71 -4.53 -24.42
CA ASP A 53 3.93 -3.11 -24.74
C ASP A 53 3.80 -2.24 -23.50
N THR A 54 2.77 -2.46 -22.70
CA THR A 54 2.59 -1.75 -21.43
C THR A 54 3.74 -1.98 -20.46
N TYR A 55 4.24 -3.22 -20.37
CA TYR A 55 5.38 -3.58 -19.52
C TYR A 55 6.69 -2.90 -19.96
N LEU A 56 6.91 -2.76 -21.26
CA LEU A 56 8.14 -2.18 -21.82
C LEU A 56 8.09 -0.66 -21.94
N ASN A 57 6.94 -0.11 -22.30
CA ASN A 57 6.78 1.27 -22.75
C ASN A 57 5.71 2.04 -21.97
N GLY A 58 5.05 1.42 -21.00
CA GLY A 58 3.98 2.06 -20.24
C GLY A 58 4.48 3.27 -19.44
N GLY A 59 3.78 4.39 -19.57
CA GLY A 59 4.00 5.60 -18.79
C GLY A 59 2.93 5.81 -17.72
N LEU A 60 2.94 7.00 -17.12
CA LEU A 60 1.98 7.39 -16.07
C LEU A 60 0.52 7.42 -16.58
N ASP A 61 0.33 7.59 -17.87
CA ASP A 61 -0.96 7.53 -18.57
C ASP A 61 -1.62 6.13 -18.56
N ARG A 62 -0.83 5.08 -18.26
CA ARG A 62 -1.30 3.69 -18.12
C ARG A 62 -1.66 3.30 -16.69
N LEU A 63 -1.49 4.20 -15.73
CA LEU A 63 -1.86 3.93 -14.34
C LEU A 63 -3.39 3.84 -14.19
N HIS A 64 -3.86 2.77 -13.56
CA HIS A 64 -5.29 2.57 -13.30
C HIS A 64 -5.89 3.67 -12.43
N ASP A 65 -7.16 3.99 -12.66
CA ASP A 65 -7.88 5.01 -11.91
C ASP A 65 -8.03 4.60 -10.43
N PRO A 66 -7.65 5.47 -9.47
CA PRO A 66 -7.80 5.19 -8.04
C PRO A 66 -9.24 4.89 -7.59
N VAL A 67 -10.26 5.41 -8.29
CA VAL A 67 -11.67 5.16 -7.96
C VAL A 67 -12.04 3.67 -8.03
N MET A 68 -11.33 2.88 -8.84
CA MET A 68 -11.56 1.43 -8.93
C MET A 68 -11.18 0.68 -7.64
N MET A 69 -10.42 1.31 -6.75
CA MET A 69 -10.01 0.68 -5.50
C MET A 69 -11.12 0.81 -4.46
N LYS A 70 -11.52 -0.33 -3.91
CA LYS A 70 -12.62 -0.43 -2.94
C LYS A 70 -12.43 0.54 -1.77
N ASN A 71 -13.48 1.29 -1.43
CA ASN A 71 -13.52 2.30 -0.37
C ASN A 71 -12.60 3.52 -0.58
N MET A 72 -11.92 3.68 -1.70
CA MET A 72 -11.02 4.80 -1.96
C MET A 72 -11.77 6.14 -1.88
N GLU A 73 -12.88 6.30 -2.58
CA GLU A 73 -13.70 7.52 -2.53
C GLU A 73 -14.23 7.81 -1.12
N LYS A 74 -14.66 6.77 -0.40
CA LYS A 74 -15.13 6.91 0.98
C LYS A 74 -14.02 7.42 1.90
N GLY A 75 -12.82 6.82 1.82
CA GLY A 75 -11.66 7.24 2.60
C GLY A 75 -11.23 8.67 2.30
N CYS A 76 -11.14 9.04 1.01
CA CYS A 76 -10.83 10.42 0.61
C CYS A 76 -11.89 11.42 1.10
N SER A 77 -13.17 11.08 1.03
CA SER A 77 -14.25 11.95 1.53
C SER A 77 -14.16 12.19 3.04
N LEU A 78 -13.89 11.14 3.81
CA LEU A 78 -13.69 11.24 5.27
C LEU A 78 -12.47 12.10 5.60
N MET A 79 -11.37 11.88 4.89
CA MET A 79 -10.14 12.67 5.07
C MET A 79 -10.36 14.15 4.78
N LEU A 80 -11.06 14.46 3.69
CA LEU A 80 -11.35 15.83 3.30
C LEU A 80 -12.24 16.53 4.32
N GLU A 81 -13.22 15.83 4.90
CA GLU A 81 -14.04 16.34 6.01
C GLU A 81 -13.19 16.71 7.22
N GLU A 82 -12.26 15.83 7.63
CA GLU A 82 -11.36 16.11 8.77
C GLU A 82 -10.45 17.32 8.51
N ILE A 83 -9.90 17.44 7.31
CA ILE A 83 -9.05 18.57 6.91
C ILE A 83 -9.86 19.88 6.93
N ARG A 84 -11.07 19.91 6.37
CA ARG A 84 -11.95 21.10 6.36
C ARG A 84 -12.38 21.53 7.74
N ASN A 85 -12.58 20.56 8.63
CA ASN A 85 -12.90 20.83 10.04
C ASN A 85 -11.66 21.19 10.88
N ARG A 86 -10.46 21.19 10.30
CA ARG A 86 -9.18 21.46 10.96
C ARG A 86 -8.91 20.50 12.12
N ASN A 87 -9.38 19.30 12.02
CA ASN A 87 -9.19 18.26 13.00
C ASN A 87 -7.76 17.70 12.96
N ARG A 88 -7.32 17.11 14.08
CA ARG A 88 -5.99 16.51 14.17
C ARG A 88 -5.97 15.11 13.57
N ILE A 89 -5.06 14.90 12.63
CA ILE A 89 -4.89 13.68 11.86
C ILE A 89 -3.51 13.10 12.16
N ARG A 90 -3.43 11.80 12.44
CA ARG A 90 -2.17 11.07 12.63
C ARG A 90 -2.03 9.98 11.58
N ILE A 91 -0.90 9.98 10.89
CA ILE A 91 -0.48 8.91 9.98
C ILE A 91 0.30 7.90 10.82
N ILE A 92 0.00 6.61 10.71
CA ILE A 92 0.77 5.54 11.33
C ILE A 92 1.22 4.58 10.25
N SER A 93 2.53 4.56 9.97
CA SER A 93 3.14 3.69 8.97
C SER A 93 3.86 2.50 9.58
N ASP A 94 4.33 1.57 8.74
CA ASP A 94 5.40 0.68 9.15
C ASP A 94 6.77 1.38 9.08
N TYR A 95 7.82 0.70 9.56
CA TYR A 95 9.19 1.22 9.74
C TYR A 95 10.14 0.87 8.60
N ASP A 96 9.72 0.09 7.61
CA ASP A 96 10.55 -0.30 6.46
C ASP A 96 10.52 0.74 5.33
N VAL A 97 11.13 0.42 4.19
CA VAL A 97 11.24 1.36 3.08
C VAL A 97 9.87 1.69 2.48
N ASP A 98 8.96 0.70 2.38
CA ASP A 98 7.62 0.93 1.85
C ASP A 98 6.79 1.76 2.82
N GLY A 99 6.79 1.41 4.12
CA GLY A 99 6.08 2.17 5.15
C GLY A 99 6.55 3.61 5.28
N VAL A 100 7.86 3.86 5.28
CA VAL A 100 8.43 5.22 5.35
C VAL A 100 8.10 6.02 4.09
N SER A 101 8.15 5.40 2.91
CA SER A 101 7.80 6.03 1.64
C SER A 101 6.30 6.34 1.58
N SER A 102 5.45 5.41 2.02
CA SER A 102 4.00 5.60 2.15
C SER A 102 3.67 6.78 3.06
N ASN A 103 4.35 6.85 4.21
CA ASN A 103 4.20 7.94 5.17
C ASN A 103 4.58 9.28 4.53
N TYR A 104 5.73 9.35 3.85
CA TYR A 104 6.16 10.57 3.16
C TYR A 104 5.13 11.05 2.13
N ILE A 105 4.61 10.14 1.29
CA ILE A 105 3.60 10.46 0.28
C ILE A 105 2.33 11.02 0.95
N LEU A 106 1.80 10.32 1.96
CA LEU A 106 0.61 10.77 2.69
C LEU A 106 0.86 12.10 3.39
N TYR A 107 1.97 12.21 4.14
CA TYR A 107 2.26 13.42 4.91
C TYR A 107 2.37 14.65 4.00
N LYS A 108 3.15 14.57 2.94
CA LYS A 108 3.33 15.69 2.00
C LYS A 108 2.06 15.97 1.21
N GLY A 109 1.37 14.92 0.75
CA GLY A 109 0.12 15.06 0.02
C GLY A 109 -0.98 15.69 0.87
N LEU A 110 -1.16 15.25 2.11
CA LEU A 110 -2.15 15.80 3.03
C LEU A 110 -1.81 17.23 3.45
N GLN A 111 -0.52 17.58 3.64
CA GLN A 111 -0.11 18.97 3.87
C GLN A 111 -0.51 19.88 2.71
N ARG A 112 -0.34 19.42 1.48
CA ARG A 112 -0.72 20.17 0.27
C ARG A 112 -2.25 20.37 0.19
N VAL A 113 -3.03 19.33 0.52
CA VAL A 113 -4.50 19.44 0.60
C VAL A 113 -4.91 20.40 1.72
N TRP A 114 -4.26 20.30 2.90
CA TRP A 114 -4.51 21.23 4.00
C TRP A 114 -4.28 22.69 3.61
N GLU A 115 -3.17 22.98 2.95
CA GLU A 115 -2.87 24.33 2.45
C GLU A 115 -3.93 24.81 1.47
N HIS A 116 -4.34 23.96 0.53
CA HIS A 116 -5.38 24.30 -0.45
C HIS A 116 -6.72 24.62 0.19
N GLU A 117 -7.19 23.76 1.10
CA GLU A 117 -8.52 23.89 1.73
C GLU A 117 -8.56 24.99 2.80
N ASN A 118 -7.46 25.24 3.50
CA ASN A 118 -7.41 26.17 4.64
C ASN A 118 -6.65 27.48 4.35
N GLY A 119 -6.08 27.63 3.16
CA GLY A 119 -5.40 28.83 2.70
C GLY A 119 -4.02 29.09 3.30
N SER A 120 -3.51 28.16 4.13
CA SER A 120 -2.17 28.28 4.75
C SER A 120 -1.67 26.92 5.20
N PRO A 121 -0.37 26.61 5.01
CA PRO A 121 0.26 25.44 5.62
C PRO A 121 0.44 25.59 7.14
N ALA A 122 0.41 26.83 7.65
CA ALA A 122 0.57 27.10 9.07
C ALA A 122 -0.64 26.60 9.87
N GLY A 123 -0.36 25.81 10.92
CA GLY A 123 -1.39 25.21 11.76
C GLY A 123 -1.95 23.89 11.21
N ALA A 124 -1.32 23.30 10.20
CA ALA A 124 -1.67 21.96 9.78
C ALA A 124 -1.56 20.99 10.97
N SER A 125 -2.70 20.42 11.34
CA SER A 125 -2.78 19.47 12.45
C SER A 125 -2.60 18.02 11.94
N ILE A 126 -1.55 17.81 11.14
CA ILE A 126 -1.19 16.51 10.57
C ILE A 126 0.17 16.13 11.12
N ASP A 127 0.23 15.03 11.82
CA ASP A 127 1.48 14.44 12.31
C ASP A 127 1.58 12.97 11.93
N TYR A 128 2.69 12.32 12.29
CA TYR A 128 2.88 10.90 12.04
C TYR A 128 3.57 10.22 13.22
N ASP A 129 3.36 8.92 13.32
CA ASP A 129 4.07 8.05 14.26
C ASP A 129 4.51 6.79 13.51
N ILE A 130 5.73 6.32 13.78
CA ILE A 130 6.33 5.14 13.20
C ILE A 130 6.71 4.20 14.34
N PRO A 131 6.27 2.93 14.32
CA PRO A 131 6.57 2.00 15.41
C PRO A 131 8.07 1.76 15.52
N HIS A 132 8.56 1.68 16.75
CA HIS A 132 9.96 1.37 16.99
C HIS A 132 10.20 -0.12 16.74
N ARG A 133 11.07 -0.44 15.76
CA ARG A 133 11.32 -1.80 15.26
C ARG A 133 11.57 -2.85 16.35
N ILE A 134 12.20 -2.47 17.47
CA ILE A 134 12.57 -3.41 18.55
C ILE A 134 11.47 -3.51 19.61
N TYR A 135 10.81 -2.39 19.96
CA TYR A 135 9.93 -2.31 21.13
C TYR A 135 8.44 -2.37 20.81
N ASP A 136 8.04 -1.92 19.64
CA ASP A 136 6.62 -1.79 19.28
C ASP A 136 6.13 -2.92 18.37
N GLY A 137 7.03 -3.62 17.68
CA GLY A 137 6.66 -4.61 16.69
C GLY A 137 6.24 -3.97 15.37
N TYR A 138 5.42 -4.67 14.60
CA TYR A 138 4.98 -4.27 13.27
C TYR A 138 3.69 -3.47 13.32
N GLY A 139 3.65 -2.34 12.62
CA GLY A 139 2.46 -1.54 12.35
C GLY A 139 1.80 -0.92 13.59
N ILE A 140 0.55 -0.48 13.41
CA ILE A 140 -0.23 0.17 14.47
C ILE A 140 -0.51 -0.78 15.64
N ASN A 141 -0.32 -0.27 16.86
CA ASN A 141 -0.56 -1.00 18.09
C ASN A 141 -1.32 -0.14 19.14
N ILE A 142 -1.77 -0.78 20.22
CA ILE A 142 -2.59 -0.11 21.26
C ILE A 142 -1.86 1.07 21.89
N ARG A 143 -0.54 0.98 22.14
CA ARG A 143 0.26 2.08 22.71
C ARG A 143 0.19 3.33 21.82
N MET A 144 0.31 3.17 20.50
CA MET A 144 0.22 4.29 19.56
C MET A 144 -1.17 4.90 19.53
N VAL A 145 -2.21 4.06 19.63
CA VAL A 145 -3.61 4.51 19.73
C VAL A 145 -3.85 5.28 21.03
N ASP A 146 -3.34 4.79 22.17
CA ASP A 146 -3.44 5.49 23.45
C ASP A 146 -2.72 6.85 23.43
N ALA A 147 -1.54 6.92 22.78
CA ALA A 147 -0.82 8.17 22.57
C ALA A 147 -1.61 9.13 21.66
N ALA A 148 -2.21 8.63 20.58
CA ALA A 148 -3.06 9.43 19.71
C ALA A 148 -4.28 10.01 20.46
N ALA A 149 -4.90 9.22 21.33
CA ALA A 149 -6.01 9.67 22.16
C ALA A 149 -5.57 10.77 23.15
N ALA A 150 -4.42 10.60 23.81
CA ALA A 150 -3.85 11.60 24.73
C ALA A 150 -3.54 12.92 24.00
N ASP A 151 -3.14 12.85 22.75
CA ASP A 151 -2.85 13.99 21.88
C ASP A 151 -4.12 14.58 21.21
N GLN A 152 -5.31 14.07 21.53
CA GLN A 152 -6.59 14.52 20.97
C GLN A 152 -6.66 14.36 19.43
N VAL A 153 -6.10 13.31 18.88
CA VAL A 153 -6.20 12.96 17.46
C VAL A 153 -7.64 12.55 17.14
N SER A 154 -8.22 13.13 16.11
CA SER A 154 -9.59 12.84 15.67
C SER A 154 -9.63 11.70 14.66
N MET A 155 -8.58 11.57 13.84
CA MET A 155 -8.48 10.54 12.81
C MET A 155 -7.08 9.92 12.77
N ILE A 156 -7.05 8.61 12.67
CA ILE A 156 -5.85 7.85 12.31
C ILE A 156 -6.00 7.37 10.87
N ILE A 157 -4.96 7.55 10.07
CA ILE A 157 -4.77 6.85 8.79
C ILE A 157 -3.54 5.98 8.89
N THR A 158 -3.69 4.67 8.65
CA THR A 158 -2.52 3.78 8.54
C THR A 158 -2.03 3.72 7.10
N CYS A 159 -0.76 3.43 6.90
CA CYS A 159 -0.22 3.12 5.58
C CYS A 159 0.82 2.02 5.67
N ASP A 160 0.73 1.06 4.75
CA ASP A 160 1.57 -0.13 4.70
C ASP A 160 1.42 -1.02 5.95
N ASN A 161 0.30 -0.89 6.62
CA ASN A 161 -0.11 -1.73 7.75
C ASN A 161 -1.57 -1.50 8.09
N GLY A 162 -2.11 -2.31 9.00
CA GLY A 162 -3.43 -2.08 9.57
C GLY A 162 -4.46 -3.13 9.20
N ILE A 163 -4.30 -3.85 8.09
CA ILE A 163 -5.30 -4.84 7.63
C ILE A 163 -5.52 -5.99 8.64
N ALA A 164 -4.51 -6.31 9.44
CA ALA A 164 -4.58 -7.31 10.49
C ALA A 164 -4.66 -6.72 11.91
N ALA A 165 -4.70 -5.39 12.06
CA ALA A 165 -4.62 -4.71 13.35
C ALA A 165 -6.00 -4.53 14.04
N PHE A 166 -6.77 -5.61 14.15
CA PHE A 166 -8.16 -5.61 14.64
C PHE A 166 -8.32 -4.94 16.02
N ASP A 167 -7.43 -5.27 16.97
CA ASP A 167 -7.54 -4.76 18.34
C ASP A 167 -7.18 -3.26 18.42
N ALA A 168 -6.16 -2.82 17.67
CA ALA A 168 -5.76 -1.43 17.63
C ALA A 168 -6.85 -0.56 16.96
N VAL A 169 -7.41 -1.02 15.85
CA VAL A 169 -8.51 -0.32 15.16
C VAL A 169 -9.74 -0.24 16.06
N ARG A 170 -10.15 -1.35 16.70
CA ARG A 170 -11.26 -1.36 17.66
C ARG A 170 -11.02 -0.38 18.79
N LYS A 171 -9.81 -0.35 19.36
CA LYS A 171 -9.44 0.57 20.43
C LYS A 171 -9.53 2.03 20.01
N ALA A 172 -9.09 2.36 18.81
CA ALA A 172 -9.22 3.71 18.24
C ALA A 172 -10.71 4.12 18.10
N LYS A 173 -11.55 3.18 17.64
CA LYS A 173 -13.00 3.39 17.55
C LYS A 173 -13.66 3.56 18.92
N GLU A 174 -13.21 2.85 19.98
CA GLU A 174 -13.67 3.04 21.35
C GLU A 174 -13.37 4.45 21.88
N TYR A 175 -12.25 5.05 21.48
CA TYR A 175 -11.91 6.45 21.78
C TYR A 175 -12.65 7.47 20.91
N GLY A 176 -13.51 7.02 19.98
CA GLY A 176 -14.27 7.89 19.08
C GLY A 176 -13.48 8.43 17.90
N MET A 177 -12.27 7.93 17.67
CA MET A 177 -11.47 8.32 16.50
C MET A 177 -12.06 7.72 15.21
N ARG A 178 -11.94 8.44 14.12
CA ARG A 178 -12.11 7.86 12.77
C ARG A 178 -10.83 7.11 12.39
N VAL A 179 -10.99 6.00 11.69
CA VAL A 179 -9.85 5.18 11.25
C VAL A 179 -9.98 4.87 9.75
N ILE A 180 -8.95 5.22 9.00
CA ILE A 180 -8.76 4.80 7.61
C ILE A 180 -7.57 3.85 7.59
N VAL A 181 -7.75 2.66 7.04
CA VAL A 181 -6.67 1.70 6.79
C VAL A 181 -6.32 1.78 5.31
N THR A 182 -5.05 2.10 4.98
CA THR A 182 -4.48 1.90 3.65
C THR A 182 -3.37 0.86 3.76
N ASP A 183 -3.56 -0.27 3.07
CA ASP A 183 -2.66 -1.42 3.18
C ASP A 183 -2.61 -2.19 1.85
N HIS A 184 -1.68 -3.11 1.72
CA HIS A 184 -1.50 -3.96 0.55
C HIS A 184 -1.20 -5.42 0.92
N HIS A 185 -1.14 -5.72 2.21
CA HIS A 185 -0.87 -7.08 2.71
C HIS A 185 -2.05 -8.02 2.44
N ASP A 186 -1.78 -9.32 2.51
CA ASP A 186 -2.81 -10.33 2.32
C ASP A 186 -3.90 -10.22 3.39
N ILE A 187 -5.15 -10.30 2.95
CA ILE A 187 -6.29 -10.17 3.84
C ILE A 187 -6.37 -11.40 4.76
N PRO A 188 -6.35 -11.23 6.08
CA PRO A 188 -6.55 -12.33 7.02
C PRO A 188 -7.86 -13.07 6.78
N TYR A 189 -7.86 -14.38 6.96
CA TYR A 189 -9.06 -15.21 6.82
C TYR A 189 -9.09 -16.36 7.82
N ASP A 190 -10.30 -16.79 8.17
CA ASP A 190 -10.55 -18.10 8.79
C ASP A 190 -11.05 -19.09 7.73
N THR A 191 -11.00 -20.36 8.05
CA THR A 191 -11.59 -21.41 7.24
C THR A 191 -12.87 -21.90 7.92
N ASP A 192 -14.00 -21.93 7.21
CA ASP A 192 -15.24 -22.45 7.72
C ASP A 192 -15.28 -23.99 7.75
N GLU A 193 -16.40 -24.56 8.18
CA GLU A 193 -16.62 -26.02 8.25
C GLU A 193 -16.53 -26.75 6.89
N ASN A 194 -16.57 -26.00 5.78
CA ASN A 194 -16.51 -26.51 4.41
C ASN A 194 -15.18 -26.19 3.72
N ASP A 195 -14.13 -25.81 4.47
CA ASP A 195 -12.84 -25.33 3.97
C ASP A 195 -12.92 -24.07 3.08
N ILE A 196 -13.98 -23.24 3.26
CA ILE A 196 -14.14 -22.00 2.54
C ILE A 196 -13.48 -20.87 3.34
N ARG A 197 -12.69 -20.03 2.67
CA ARG A 197 -12.04 -18.86 3.30
C ARG A 197 -13.05 -17.77 3.60
N VAL A 198 -13.13 -17.37 4.85
CA VAL A 198 -13.92 -16.23 5.34
C VAL A 198 -12.95 -15.10 5.67
N TYR A 199 -12.84 -14.13 4.78
CA TYR A 199 -11.93 -13.00 4.93
C TYR A 199 -12.38 -12.04 6.02
N LYS A 200 -11.42 -11.53 6.78
CA LYS A 200 -11.63 -10.59 7.88
C LYS A 200 -10.96 -9.26 7.58
N VAL A 201 -11.67 -8.19 7.80
CA VAL A 201 -11.13 -6.83 7.74
C VAL A 201 -11.43 -6.11 9.05
N PRO A 202 -10.57 -5.18 9.50
CA PRO A 202 -10.83 -4.42 10.72
C PRO A 202 -12.04 -3.50 10.55
N GLU A 203 -12.73 -3.20 11.66
CA GLU A 203 -13.92 -2.32 11.70
C GLU A 203 -13.55 -0.84 11.61
N ALA A 204 -12.71 -0.49 10.63
CA ALA A 204 -12.35 0.88 10.32
C ALA A 204 -13.47 1.60 9.53
N ASP A 205 -13.43 2.94 9.52
CA ASP A 205 -14.39 3.73 8.74
C ASP A 205 -14.22 3.54 7.23
N ALA A 206 -12.96 3.33 6.78
CA ALA A 206 -12.63 2.85 5.46
C ALA A 206 -11.43 1.90 5.52
N VAL A 207 -11.49 0.79 4.80
CA VAL A 207 -10.36 -0.11 4.56
C VAL A 207 -10.09 -0.08 3.06
N ILE A 208 -8.91 0.37 2.70
CA ILE A 208 -8.44 0.54 1.32
C ILE A 208 -7.27 -0.40 1.12
N ASP A 209 -7.56 -1.49 0.42
CA ASP A 209 -6.59 -2.52 0.08
C ASP A 209 -7.09 -3.19 -1.20
N HIS A 210 -6.23 -3.25 -2.19
CA HIS A 210 -6.59 -3.79 -3.52
C HIS A 210 -6.76 -5.31 -3.53
N LYS A 211 -6.30 -6.01 -2.49
CA LYS A 211 -6.48 -7.46 -2.33
C LYS A 211 -7.80 -7.85 -1.65
N GLN A 212 -8.58 -6.87 -1.15
CA GLN A 212 -9.88 -7.16 -0.51
C GLN A 212 -10.83 -7.91 -1.45
N PRO A 213 -11.64 -8.84 -0.93
CA PRO A 213 -12.73 -9.44 -1.68
C PRO A 213 -13.66 -8.38 -2.29
N GLY A 214 -13.94 -8.52 -3.58
CA GLY A 214 -14.79 -7.57 -4.32
C GLY A 214 -14.11 -6.23 -4.65
N CYS A 215 -12.79 -6.11 -4.51
CA CYS A 215 -12.04 -4.97 -5.04
C CYS A 215 -11.74 -5.20 -6.53
N GLU A 216 -12.17 -4.26 -7.38
CA GLU A 216 -12.02 -4.34 -8.83
C GLU A 216 -10.73 -3.71 -9.35
N TYR A 217 -9.86 -3.19 -8.47
CA TYR A 217 -8.59 -2.59 -8.89
C TYR A 217 -7.72 -3.64 -9.60
N PRO A 218 -7.31 -3.41 -10.86
CA PRO A 218 -6.72 -4.48 -11.68
C PRO A 218 -5.35 -4.97 -11.21
N CYS A 219 -4.49 -4.05 -10.74
CA CYS A 219 -3.15 -4.40 -10.26
C CYS A 219 -3.21 -4.92 -8.82
N LYS A 220 -2.82 -6.17 -8.60
CA LYS A 220 -2.76 -6.80 -7.26
C LYS A 220 -1.38 -6.78 -6.62
N GLU A 221 -0.41 -6.15 -7.30
CA GLU A 221 1.00 -6.11 -6.91
C GLU A 221 1.45 -4.68 -6.51
N LEU A 222 0.51 -3.82 -6.09
CA LEU A 222 0.90 -2.52 -5.54
C LEU A 222 1.51 -2.70 -4.15
N CYS A 223 2.61 -2.02 -3.89
CA CYS A 223 3.14 -1.81 -2.56
C CYS A 223 2.30 -0.77 -1.76
N GLY A 224 2.54 -0.64 -0.46
CA GLY A 224 1.83 0.33 0.38
C GLY A 224 1.97 1.77 -0.11
N ALA A 225 3.16 2.17 -0.59
CA ALA A 225 3.39 3.47 -1.20
C ALA A 225 2.54 3.67 -2.47
N GLY A 226 2.27 2.61 -3.23
CA GLY A 226 1.37 2.63 -4.37
C GLY A 226 -0.07 2.93 -3.97
N VAL A 227 -0.55 2.33 -2.88
CA VAL A 227 -1.88 2.62 -2.32
C VAL A 227 -1.95 4.05 -1.80
N ALA A 228 -0.94 4.51 -1.06
CA ALA A 228 -0.84 5.89 -0.56
C ALA A 228 -0.82 6.92 -1.70
N TYR A 229 -0.07 6.65 -2.78
CA TYR A 229 -0.04 7.47 -3.98
C TYR A 229 -1.43 7.59 -4.63
N LYS A 230 -2.14 6.47 -4.78
CA LYS A 230 -3.50 6.44 -5.34
C LYS A 230 -4.50 7.20 -4.46
N PHE A 231 -4.33 7.14 -3.14
CA PHE A 231 -5.13 7.91 -2.20
C PHE A 231 -4.93 9.43 -2.40
N ILE A 232 -3.69 9.89 -2.47
CA ILE A 232 -3.37 11.32 -2.70
C ILE A 232 -3.81 11.76 -4.09
N GLN A 233 -3.64 10.92 -5.13
CA GLN A 233 -4.08 11.22 -6.49
C GLN A 233 -5.59 11.51 -6.53
N LEU A 234 -6.43 10.65 -5.91
CA LEU A 234 -7.86 10.89 -5.86
C LEU A 234 -8.22 12.09 -5.00
N LEU A 235 -7.55 12.26 -3.85
CA LEU A 235 -7.81 13.38 -2.96
C LEU A 235 -7.50 14.73 -3.65
N TYR A 236 -6.41 14.82 -4.42
CA TYR A 236 -6.09 16.00 -5.23
C TYR A 236 -7.20 16.28 -6.26
N ARG A 237 -7.63 15.26 -7.00
CA ARG A 237 -8.75 15.37 -7.95
C ARG A 237 -10.02 15.91 -7.28
N MET A 238 -10.39 15.40 -6.10
CA MET A 238 -11.58 15.82 -5.35
C MET A 238 -11.49 17.27 -4.85
N CYS A 239 -10.27 17.77 -4.57
CA CYS A 239 -10.04 19.14 -4.14
C CYS A 239 -9.83 20.11 -5.31
N GLY A 240 -9.71 19.64 -6.54
CA GLY A 240 -9.36 20.47 -7.70
C GLY A 240 -7.87 20.85 -7.76
N ILE A 241 -7.01 20.15 -7.03
CA ILE A 241 -5.55 20.26 -7.17
C ILE A 241 -5.15 19.47 -8.43
N PRO A 242 -4.27 20.01 -9.30
CA PRO A 242 -3.83 19.29 -10.49
C PRO A 242 -3.18 17.95 -10.13
N GLU A 243 -3.67 16.85 -10.72
CA GLU A 243 -3.11 15.50 -10.47
C GLU A 243 -1.64 15.41 -10.87
N ALA A 244 -1.16 16.22 -11.80
CA ALA A 244 0.25 16.31 -12.17
C ALA A 244 1.16 16.69 -10.98
N GLU A 245 0.64 17.34 -9.93
CA GLU A 245 1.41 17.58 -8.71
C GLU A 245 1.80 16.28 -7.98
N CYS A 246 1.09 15.17 -8.22
CA CYS A 246 1.45 13.84 -7.71
C CYS A 246 2.74 13.28 -8.33
N GLU A 247 3.16 13.79 -9.50
CA GLU A 247 4.39 13.34 -10.16
C GLU A 247 5.63 13.56 -9.26
N ALA A 248 5.57 14.53 -8.35
CA ALA A 248 6.63 14.75 -7.36
C ALA A 248 6.88 13.54 -6.42
N PHE A 249 5.96 12.58 -6.37
CA PHE A 249 6.07 11.37 -5.54
C PHE A 249 6.57 10.15 -6.31
N ILE A 250 6.70 10.21 -7.65
CA ILE A 250 7.00 9.04 -8.48
C ILE A 250 8.38 8.45 -8.16
N GLU A 251 9.38 9.26 -7.87
CA GLU A 251 10.71 8.75 -7.55
C GLU A 251 10.70 7.92 -6.26
N ILE A 252 10.05 8.43 -5.20
CA ILE A 252 9.96 7.69 -3.92
C ILE A 252 9.07 6.46 -4.05
N LEU A 253 7.99 6.54 -4.83
CA LEU A 253 7.14 5.39 -5.16
C LEU A 253 7.93 4.31 -5.89
N GLY A 254 8.78 4.69 -6.85
CA GLY A 254 9.64 3.75 -7.58
C GLY A 254 10.63 3.05 -6.66
N ILE A 255 11.22 3.76 -5.70
CA ILE A 255 12.11 3.16 -4.68
C ILE A 255 11.33 2.15 -3.83
N ALA A 256 10.16 2.52 -3.31
CA ALA A 256 9.33 1.64 -2.50
C ALA A 256 8.96 0.36 -3.27
N THR A 257 8.45 0.50 -4.50
CA THR A 257 8.06 -0.64 -5.35
C THR A 257 9.20 -1.64 -5.60
N VAL A 258 10.45 -1.16 -5.68
CA VAL A 258 11.62 -2.04 -5.89
C VAL A 258 12.07 -2.71 -4.60
N CYS A 259 11.87 -2.07 -3.45
CA CYS A 259 12.32 -2.56 -2.15
C CYS A 259 11.30 -3.47 -1.45
N ASP A 260 10.03 -3.37 -1.83
CA ASP A 260 8.95 -4.22 -1.34
C ASP A 260 8.93 -5.54 -2.14
N VAL A 261 9.53 -6.62 -1.57
CA VAL A 261 9.74 -7.93 -2.23
C VAL A 261 9.13 -9.05 -1.40
#